data_15bcdd12722c6a9f59b30705f1e738f3
#
_entry.id   15bcdd12722c6a9f59b30705f1e738f3
#
_cell.length_a   1.000
_cell.length_b   1.000
_cell.length_c   1.000
_cell.angle_alpha   90.00
_cell.angle_beta   90.00
_cell.angle_gamma   90.00
#
_symmetry.space_group_name_H-M   'P 1'
#
loop_
_entity.id
_entity.type
_entity.pdbx_description
1 polymer ?
#
loop_
_entity_poly.entity_id
_entity_poly.type
_entity_poly.pdbx_seq_one_letter_code
_entity_poly.pdbx_strand_id
1 'polypeptide(L)'
;RRQRQMCIRDRLEAAHLILPRLRDITGESVQLYRIENGQRVCIATSEPPTGLRDSVPVGAHLPLYVGASSKVLVAWAEMSIQRSILAEGEITETQLRDTRRRGWAQSIGEREPGVASVSVPVRDARGTVLAAIAVSGPIDRIAKRPANMWAADLKTASSVITKHL
;
A
#
# COMPACT_ATOMS: atom_id res chain seq x y z
N ARG A 1 -22.03 -5.36 12.95
CA ARG A 1 -22.03 -4.52 11.75
C ARG A 1 -21.69 -3.06 12.03
N ARG A 2 -22.29 -2.41 13.09
CA ARG A 2 -22.01 -1.00 13.46
C ARG A 2 -20.54 -0.75 13.84
N GLN A 3 -19.91 -1.64 14.63
CA GLN A 3 -18.49 -1.51 15.01
C GLN A 3 -17.52 -1.61 13.84
N ARG A 4 -17.78 -2.47 12.85
CA ARG A 4 -16.97 -2.58 11.63
C ARG A 4 -17.07 -1.34 10.73
N GLN A 5 -18.25 -0.72 10.64
CA GLN A 5 -18.45 0.51 9.87
C GLN A 5 -17.81 1.74 10.51
N MET A 6 -17.88 1.89 11.85
CA MET A 6 -17.17 2.94 12.58
C MET A 6 -15.65 2.84 12.39
N CYS A 7 -15.08 1.66 12.53
CA CYS A 7 -13.65 1.44 12.34
C CYS A 7 -13.13 1.85 10.94
N ILE A 8 -13.89 1.59 9.87
CA ILE A 8 -13.50 1.97 8.50
C ILE A 8 -13.56 3.47 8.31
N ARG A 9 -14.59 4.13 8.85
CA ARG A 9 -14.77 5.57 8.77
C ARG A 9 -13.66 6.32 9.48
N ASP A 10 -13.33 5.93 10.71
CA ASP A 10 -12.27 6.56 11.51
C ASP A 10 -10.90 6.41 10.85
N ARG A 11 -10.65 5.27 10.21
CA ARG A 11 -9.42 5.03 9.43
C ARG A 11 -9.33 5.91 8.20
N LEU A 12 -10.42 6.09 7.48
CA LEU A 12 -10.46 6.98 6.32
C LEU A 12 -10.25 8.44 6.75
N GLU A 13 -10.82 8.86 7.89
CA GLU A 13 -10.58 10.19 8.45
C GLU A 13 -9.12 10.39 8.83
N ALA A 14 -8.49 9.42 9.50
CA ALA A 14 -7.05 9.45 9.81
C ALA A 14 -6.21 9.46 8.53
N ALA A 15 -6.56 8.66 7.53
CA ALA A 15 -5.88 8.63 6.24
C ALA A 15 -5.95 9.99 5.53
N HIS A 16 -7.10 10.65 5.53
CA HIS A 16 -7.25 11.98 4.92
C HIS A 16 -6.37 13.05 5.56
N LEU A 17 -5.94 12.87 6.81
CA LEU A 17 -4.98 13.75 7.47
C LEU A 17 -3.53 13.37 7.18
N ILE A 18 -3.23 12.09 7.11
CA ILE A 18 -1.87 11.56 7.03
C ILE A 18 -1.35 11.49 5.59
N LEU A 19 -2.18 11.10 4.62
CA LEU A 19 -1.74 10.97 3.23
C LEU A 19 -1.20 12.28 2.64
N PRO A 20 -1.83 13.45 2.84
CA PRO A 20 -1.26 14.72 2.37
C PRO A 20 0.10 15.06 2.99
N ARG A 21 0.30 14.74 4.26
CA ARG A 21 1.60 14.96 4.93
C ARG A 21 2.69 14.07 4.33
N LEU A 22 2.38 12.81 4.10
CA LEU A 22 3.32 11.88 3.48
C LEU A 22 3.62 12.26 2.03
N ARG A 23 2.62 12.73 1.29
CA ARG A 23 2.81 13.33 -0.04
C ARG A 23 3.80 14.50 0.00
N ASP A 24 3.66 15.40 0.96
CA ASP A 24 4.54 16.57 1.09
C ASP A 24 5.97 16.17 1.48
N ILE A 25 6.14 15.18 2.35
CA ILE A 25 7.44 14.63 2.74
C ILE A 25 8.15 13.97 1.55
N THR A 26 7.43 13.16 0.78
CA THR A 26 8.00 12.36 -0.31
C THR A 26 8.06 13.10 -1.65
N GLY A 27 7.17 14.07 -1.84
CA GLY A 27 6.96 14.72 -3.14
C GLY A 27 6.25 13.83 -4.17
N GLU A 28 5.72 12.68 -3.76
CA GLU A 28 5.13 11.67 -4.63
C GLU A 28 3.68 11.33 -4.24
N SER A 29 3.00 10.61 -5.11
CA SER A 29 1.64 10.12 -4.86
C SER A 29 1.61 9.10 -3.74
N VAL A 30 0.58 9.18 -2.90
CA VAL A 30 0.35 8.27 -1.78
C VAL A 30 -1.03 7.67 -1.92
N GLN A 31 -1.15 6.36 -1.76
CA GLN A 31 -2.42 5.63 -1.86
C GLN A 31 -2.60 4.71 -0.66
N LEU A 32 -3.86 4.49 -0.32
CA LEU A 32 -4.29 3.47 0.63
C LEU A 32 -5.13 2.43 -0.10
N TYR A 33 -4.78 1.16 0.04
CA TYR A 33 -5.44 0.05 -0.63
C TYR A 33 -5.96 -0.97 0.35
N ARG A 34 -7.05 -1.66 -0.03
CA ARG A 34 -7.52 -2.87 0.64
C ARG A 34 -7.92 -3.94 -0.37
N ILE A 35 -8.08 -5.17 0.07
CA ILE A 35 -8.61 -6.26 -0.76
C ILE A 35 -10.12 -6.19 -0.76
N GLU A 36 -10.72 -6.19 -1.94
CA GLU A 36 -12.16 -6.37 -2.17
C GLU A 36 -12.37 -7.33 -3.34
N ASN A 37 -13.12 -8.41 -3.12
CA ASN A 37 -13.47 -9.37 -4.18
C ASN A 37 -12.26 -9.86 -5.00
N GLY A 38 -11.15 -10.16 -4.32
CA GLY A 38 -9.94 -10.67 -4.96
C GLY A 38 -9.14 -9.62 -5.72
N GLN A 39 -9.48 -8.36 -5.60
CA GLN A 39 -8.77 -7.24 -6.22
C GLN A 39 -8.22 -6.26 -5.18
N ARG A 40 -7.29 -5.44 -5.59
CA ARG A 40 -6.75 -4.35 -4.82
C ARG A 40 -7.51 -3.08 -5.18
N VAL A 41 -8.16 -2.47 -4.19
CA VAL A 41 -9.00 -1.28 -4.39
C VAL A 41 -8.38 -0.09 -3.69
N CYS A 42 -8.22 1.03 -4.40
CA CYS A 42 -7.78 2.29 -3.83
C CYS A 42 -8.93 2.94 -3.04
N ILE A 43 -8.74 3.12 -1.75
CA ILE A 43 -9.75 3.70 -0.86
C ILE A 43 -9.44 5.14 -0.43
N ALA A 44 -8.20 5.58 -0.59
CA ALA A 44 -7.79 6.97 -0.37
C ALA A 44 -6.53 7.25 -1.18
N THR A 45 -6.37 8.49 -1.62
CA THR A 45 -5.20 8.92 -2.37
C THR A 45 -4.89 10.39 -2.09
N SER A 46 -3.62 10.74 -2.19
CA SER A 46 -3.16 12.13 -2.20
C SER A 46 -2.03 12.26 -3.22
N GLU A 47 -2.22 13.13 -4.20
CA GLU A 47 -1.29 13.32 -5.30
C GLU A 47 -0.63 14.71 -5.22
N PRO A 48 0.63 14.85 -5.70
CA PRO A 48 1.20 16.17 -5.92
C PRO A 48 0.32 17.00 -6.87
N PRO A 49 0.17 18.30 -6.64
CA PRO A 49 -0.77 19.13 -7.43
C PRO A 49 -0.32 19.36 -8.86
N THR A 50 0.97 19.21 -9.15
CA THR A 50 1.57 19.45 -10.47
C THR A 50 2.68 18.46 -10.79
N GLY A 51 3.03 18.35 -12.06
CA GLY A 51 4.14 17.54 -12.53
C GLY A 51 3.77 16.09 -12.84
N LEU A 52 4.75 15.35 -13.34
CA LEU A 52 4.62 13.93 -13.63
C LEU A 52 4.47 13.15 -12.33
N ARG A 53 3.44 12.34 -12.24
CA ARG A 53 3.10 11.54 -11.06
C ARG A 53 2.36 10.27 -11.42
N ASP A 54 2.42 9.27 -10.54
CA ASP A 54 1.52 8.12 -10.61
C ASP A 54 0.12 8.54 -10.15
N SER A 55 -0.89 8.27 -10.94
CA SER A 55 -2.26 8.68 -10.66
C SER A 55 -3.16 7.46 -10.54
N VAL A 56 -3.66 7.23 -9.34
CA VAL A 56 -4.61 6.15 -9.04
C VAL A 56 -5.81 6.75 -8.32
N PRO A 57 -6.97 6.85 -8.99
CA PRO A 57 -8.16 7.44 -8.38
C PRO A 57 -8.77 6.56 -7.30
N VAL A 58 -9.46 7.17 -6.34
CA VAL A 58 -10.28 6.45 -5.36
C VAL A 58 -11.33 5.62 -6.08
N GLY A 59 -11.49 4.36 -5.67
CA GLY A 59 -12.38 3.41 -6.31
C GLY A 59 -11.75 2.59 -7.44
N ALA A 60 -10.52 2.90 -7.84
CA ALA A 60 -9.81 2.11 -8.86
C ALA A 60 -9.55 0.69 -8.37
N HIS A 61 -9.87 -0.29 -9.20
CA HIS A 61 -9.59 -1.71 -9.00
C HIS A 61 -8.33 -2.08 -9.77
N LEU A 62 -7.32 -2.53 -9.05
CA LEU A 62 -6.05 -2.97 -9.61
C LEU A 62 -5.83 -4.47 -9.36
N PRO A 63 -5.02 -5.13 -10.20
CA PRO A 63 -4.69 -6.54 -9.98
C PRO A 63 -4.04 -6.76 -8.61
N LEU A 64 -4.42 -7.85 -7.93
CA LEU A 64 -3.83 -8.23 -6.65
C LEU A 64 -2.53 -9.05 -6.80
N TYR A 65 -2.22 -9.51 -8.01
CA TYR A 65 -1.08 -10.38 -8.29
C TYR A 65 0.21 -9.62 -8.67
N VAL A 66 0.23 -8.29 -8.59
CA VAL A 66 1.40 -7.47 -8.98
C VAL A 66 1.47 -6.17 -8.20
N GLY A 67 2.68 -5.75 -7.86
CA GLY A 67 2.96 -4.47 -7.22
C GLY A 67 3.27 -4.55 -5.73
N ALA A 68 3.80 -3.45 -5.18
CA ALA A 68 4.22 -3.36 -3.78
C ALA A 68 3.07 -3.57 -2.80
N SER A 69 1.97 -2.86 -2.99
CA SER A 69 0.79 -2.98 -2.10
C SER A 69 0.15 -4.36 -2.18
N SER A 70 0.19 -5.00 -3.35
CA SER A 70 -0.28 -6.38 -3.50
C SER A 70 0.54 -7.35 -2.66
N LYS A 71 1.86 -7.25 -2.68
CA LYS A 71 2.74 -8.06 -1.84
C LYS A 71 2.41 -7.90 -0.35
N VAL A 72 2.21 -6.66 0.09
CA VAL A 72 1.83 -6.35 1.47
C VAL A 72 0.47 -6.96 1.82
N LEU A 73 -0.55 -6.74 1.02
CA LEU A 73 -1.90 -7.23 1.27
C LEU A 73 -1.95 -8.76 1.27
N VAL A 74 -1.29 -9.40 0.33
CA VAL A 74 -1.27 -10.87 0.18
C VAL A 74 -0.43 -11.54 1.28
N ALA A 75 0.67 -10.91 1.72
CA ALA A 75 1.56 -11.46 2.74
C ALA A 75 0.84 -11.84 4.05
N TRP A 76 -0.21 -11.12 4.41
CA TRP A 76 -1.00 -11.35 5.63
C TRP A 76 -2.47 -11.72 5.34
N ALA A 77 -2.80 -12.03 4.08
CA ALA A 77 -4.15 -12.45 3.70
C ALA A 77 -4.43 -13.90 4.09
N GLU A 78 -5.70 -14.30 3.99
CA GLU A 78 -6.10 -15.70 4.16
C GLU A 78 -5.35 -16.63 3.21
N MET A 79 -5.13 -17.87 3.62
CA MET A 79 -4.36 -18.85 2.84
C MET A 79 -4.96 -19.12 1.46
N SER A 80 -6.29 -19.08 1.32
CA SER A 80 -6.98 -19.24 0.04
C SER A 80 -6.59 -18.13 -0.95
N ILE A 81 -6.51 -16.88 -0.49
CA ILE A 81 -6.07 -15.73 -1.28
C ILE A 81 -4.60 -15.89 -1.65
N GLN A 82 -3.73 -16.22 -0.70
CA GLN A 82 -2.31 -16.44 -0.96
C GLN A 82 -2.08 -17.51 -2.03
N ARG A 83 -2.75 -18.64 -1.94
CA ARG A 83 -2.65 -19.72 -2.93
C ARG A 83 -3.09 -19.28 -4.32
N SER A 84 -4.19 -18.56 -4.40
CA SER A 84 -4.71 -18.02 -5.66
C SER A 84 -3.70 -17.07 -6.32
N ILE A 85 -3.11 -16.17 -5.54
CA ILE A 85 -2.13 -15.20 -6.06
C ILE A 85 -0.81 -15.86 -6.43
N LEU A 86 -0.32 -16.79 -5.63
CA LEU A 86 0.91 -17.54 -5.93
C LEU A 86 0.76 -18.36 -7.22
N ALA A 87 -0.43 -18.87 -7.52
CA ALA A 87 -0.72 -19.60 -8.75
C ALA A 87 -0.60 -18.72 -10.02
N GLU A 88 -0.78 -17.41 -9.91
CA GLU A 88 -0.57 -16.47 -11.03
C GLU A 88 0.90 -16.33 -11.42
N GLY A 89 1.85 -16.62 -10.51
CA GLY A 89 3.27 -16.69 -10.78
C GLY A 89 4.05 -15.38 -10.72
N GLU A 90 3.41 -14.24 -10.58
CA GLU A 90 4.07 -12.93 -10.51
C GLU A 90 4.64 -12.63 -9.12
N ILE A 91 3.97 -13.08 -8.07
CA ILE A 91 4.42 -12.97 -6.67
C ILE A 91 4.86 -14.35 -6.20
N THR A 92 6.03 -14.42 -5.57
CA THR A 92 6.61 -15.67 -5.06
C THR A 92 6.44 -15.79 -3.54
N GLU A 93 6.49 -17.01 -3.03
CA GLU A 93 6.49 -17.28 -1.58
C GLU A 93 7.66 -16.60 -0.88
N THR A 94 8.83 -16.54 -1.51
CA THR A 94 10.01 -15.85 -0.98
C THR A 94 9.75 -14.35 -0.82
N GLN A 95 9.09 -13.72 -1.79
CA GLN A 95 8.71 -12.30 -1.70
C GLN A 95 7.72 -12.04 -0.57
N LEU A 96 6.73 -12.90 -0.37
CA LEU A 96 5.78 -12.77 0.74
C LEU A 96 6.46 -12.95 2.10
N ARG A 97 7.36 -13.91 2.21
CA ARG A 97 8.15 -14.14 3.42
C ARG A 97 9.04 -12.96 3.76
N ASP A 98 9.73 -12.40 2.77
CA ASP A 98 10.57 -11.23 2.95
C ASP A 98 9.73 -9.99 3.35
N THR A 99 8.56 -9.83 2.77
CA THR A 99 7.62 -8.77 3.13
C THR A 99 7.19 -8.87 4.59
N ARG A 100 6.83 -10.08 5.05
CA ARG A 100 6.48 -10.31 6.46
C ARG A 100 7.65 -10.02 7.41
N ARG A 101 8.86 -10.40 7.02
CA ARG A 101 10.07 -10.19 7.82
C ARG A 101 10.46 -8.72 7.90
N ARG A 102 10.46 -8.03 6.79
CA ARG A 102 10.89 -6.62 6.68
C ARG A 102 9.81 -5.63 7.12
N GLY A 103 8.53 -5.98 6.94
CA GLY A 103 7.39 -5.11 7.16
C GLY A 103 7.18 -4.09 6.04
N TRP A 104 7.76 -4.32 4.87
CA TRP A 104 7.57 -3.51 3.67
C TRP A 104 7.77 -4.35 2.40
N ALA A 105 7.23 -3.85 1.30
CA ALA A 105 7.49 -4.39 -0.04
C ALA A 105 7.77 -3.26 -1.01
N GLN A 106 8.46 -3.56 -2.10
CA GLN A 106 8.72 -2.61 -3.18
C GLN A 106 8.37 -3.21 -4.54
N SER A 107 8.15 -2.34 -5.50
CA SER A 107 7.95 -2.67 -6.90
C SER A 107 8.74 -1.69 -7.75
N ILE A 108 9.48 -2.20 -8.71
CA ILE A 108 10.24 -1.39 -9.67
C ILE A 108 9.84 -1.84 -11.07
N GLY A 109 8.93 -1.09 -11.70
CA GLY A 109 8.44 -1.40 -13.03
C GLY A 109 7.56 -2.65 -13.16
N GLU A 110 7.08 -3.22 -12.04
CA GLU A 110 6.29 -4.46 -12.07
C GLU A 110 4.88 -4.26 -12.62
N ARG A 111 4.17 -3.26 -12.15
CA ARG A 111 2.82 -2.92 -12.64
C ARG A 111 2.87 -2.14 -13.94
N GLU A 112 3.69 -1.11 -13.98
CA GLU A 112 3.95 -0.28 -15.14
C GLU A 112 5.46 -0.02 -15.26
N PRO A 113 6.04 -0.11 -16.47
CA PRO A 113 7.50 -0.04 -16.65
C PRO A 113 8.16 1.22 -16.09
N GLY A 114 7.44 2.34 -16.06
CA GLY A 114 7.96 3.63 -15.61
C GLY A 114 7.69 3.97 -14.15
N VAL A 115 7.05 3.09 -13.39
CA VAL A 115 6.60 3.36 -12.02
C VAL A 115 7.31 2.49 -11.01
N ALA A 116 7.80 3.12 -9.94
CA ALA A 116 8.28 2.43 -8.75
C ALA A 116 7.40 2.76 -7.53
N SER A 117 7.33 1.86 -6.58
CA SER A 117 6.55 2.04 -5.36
C SER A 117 7.15 1.28 -4.18
N VAL A 118 6.80 1.74 -2.98
CA VAL A 118 7.05 1.06 -1.73
C VAL A 118 5.77 1.08 -0.90
N SER A 119 5.51 0.01 -0.16
CA SER A 119 4.29 -0.15 0.62
C SER A 119 4.56 -0.80 1.97
N VAL A 120 3.76 -0.43 2.96
CA VAL A 120 3.76 -1.03 4.30
C VAL A 120 2.33 -1.38 4.72
N PRO A 121 2.15 -2.36 5.62
CA PRO A 121 0.83 -2.71 6.13
C PRO A 121 0.29 -1.66 7.09
N VAL A 122 -1.03 -1.47 7.08
CA VAL A 122 -1.78 -0.76 8.12
C VAL A 122 -2.55 -1.79 8.92
N ARG A 123 -2.34 -1.79 10.24
CA ARG A 123 -2.89 -2.78 11.16
C ARG A 123 -3.94 -2.16 12.06
N ASP A 124 -4.84 -3.00 12.60
CA ASP A 124 -5.69 -2.61 13.72
C ASP A 124 -4.96 -2.78 15.06
N ALA A 125 -5.66 -2.48 16.16
CA ALA A 125 -5.12 -2.61 17.51
C ALA A 125 -4.75 -4.07 17.88
N ARG A 126 -5.29 -5.06 17.17
CA ARG A 126 -5.00 -6.48 17.35
C ARG A 126 -3.84 -6.98 16.49
N GLY A 127 -3.26 -6.10 15.65
CA GLY A 127 -2.19 -6.45 14.72
C GLY A 127 -2.67 -7.04 13.39
N THR A 128 -3.98 -7.11 13.14
CA THR A 128 -4.52 -7.59 11.88
C THR A 128 -4.27 -6.57 10.78
N VAL A 129 -3.73 -7.00 9.64
CA VAL A 129 -3.52 -6.15 8.47
C VAL A 129 -4.84 -5.90 7.77
N LEU A 130 -5.22 -4.64 7.65
CA LEU A 130 -6.50 -4.21 7.10
C LEU A 130 -6.35 -3.49 5.77
N ALA A 131 -5.20 -2.90 5.54
CA ALA A 131 -4.91 -2.10 4.36
C ALA A 131 -3.40 -2.05 4.12
N ALA A 132 -3.02 -1.48 3.00
CA ALA A 132 -1.64 -1.16 2.67
C ALA A 132 -1.55 0.30 2.25
N ILE A 133 -0.58 1.03 2.80
CA ILE A 133 -0.26 2.39 2.39
C ILE A 133 0.97 2.35 1.48
N ALA A 134 0.94 3.09 0.38
CA ALA A 134 2.02 3.11 -0.60
C ALA A 134 2.39 4.52 -1.04
N VAL A 135 3.67 4.70 -1.34
CA VAL A 135 4.18 5.83 -2.12
C VAL A 135 4.58 5.29 -3.50
N SER A 136 4.17 5.98 -4.55
CA SER A 136 4.48 5.60 -5.92
C SER A 136 4.80 6.82 -6.80
N GLY A 137 5.66 6.63 -7.78
CA GLY A 137 6.05 7.68 -8.70
C GLY A 137 6.97 7.20 -9.82
N PRO A 138 7.45 8.13 -10.66
CA PRO A 138 8.35 7.80 -11.77
C PRO A 138 9.67 7.19 -11.29
N ILE A 139 10.12 6.12 -11.93
CA ILE A 139 11.38 5.43 -11.61
C ILE A 139 12.57 6.38 -11.66
N ASP A 140 12.62 7.29 -12.61
CA ASP A 140 13.74 8.23 -12.78
C ASP A 140 13.93 9.15 -11.56
N ARG A 141 12.85 9.44 -10.84
CA ARG A 141 12.88 10.29 -9.65
C ARG A 141 13.06 9.47 -8.37
N ILE A 142 12.55 8.27 -8.38
CA ILE A 142 12.59 7.33 -7.27
C ILE A 142 13.77 6.38 -7.48
N ALA A 143 14.95 6.70 -7.13
CA ALA A 143 16.15 5.87 -7.30
C ALA A 143 15.92 4.34 -7.21
N LYS A 144 16.90 3.54 -7.56
CA LYS A 144 16.85 2.06 -7.61
C LYS A 144 16.46 1.36 -6.30
N ARG A 145 16.28 2.11 -5.19
CA ARG A 145 15.95 1.58 -3.86
C ARG A 145 14.91 2.43 -3.15
N PRO A 146 13.63 2.42 -3.61
CA PRO A 146 12.58 3.24 -3.03
C PRO A 146 12.33 2.93 -1.54
N ALA A 147 12.52 1.69 -1.11
CA ALA A 147 12.37 1.31 0.29
C ALA A 147 13.36 2.03 1.22
N ASN A 148 14.59 2.24 0.80
CA ASN A 148 15.59 2.98 1.58
C ASN A 148 15.23 4.44 1.76
N MET A 149 14.47 5.02 0.82
CA MET A 149 14.01 6.40 0.90
C MET A 149 12.80 6.57 1.82
N TRP A 150 11.82 5.68 1.74
CA TRP A 150 10.49 5.94 2.27
C TRP A 150 9.92 4.91 3.25
N ALA A 151 10.53 3.74 3.42
CA ALA A 151 9.97 2.71 4.30
C ALA A 151 9.78 3.21 5.74
N ALA A 152 10.70 4.00 6.25
CA ALA A 152 10.63 4.56 7.60
C ALA A 152 9.47 5.56 7.73
N ASP A 153 9.32 6.48 6.76
CA ASP A 153 8.22 7.46 6.75
C ASP A 153 6.86 6.78 6.63
N LEU A 154 6.76 5.74 5.79
CA LEU A 154 5.55 4.94 5.65
C LEU A 154 5.19 4.20 6.94
N LYS A 155 6.15 3.61 7.62
CA LYS A 155 5.92 2.93 8.90
C LYS A 155 5.43 3.90 9.97
N THR A 156 6.00 5.10 10.03
CA THR A 156 5.54 6.16 10.93
C THR A 156 4.09 6.56 10.61
N ALA A 157 3.78 6.80 9.35
CA ALA A 157 2.43 7.14 8.90
C ALA A 157 1.43 6.02 9.22
N SER A 158 1.78 4.77 8.97
CA SER A 158 0.97 3.61 9.30
C SER A 158 0.67 3.52 10.80
N SER A 159 1.66 3.76 11.65
CA SER A 159 1.51 3.76 13.11
C SER A 159 0.53 4.84 13.57
N VAL A 160 0.55 6.03 12.97
CA VAL A 160 -0.40 7.11 13.29
C VAL A 160 -1.81 6.72 12.90
N ILE A 161 -2.01 6.13 11.74
CA ILE A 161 -3.34 5.63 11.32
C ILE A 161 -3.85 4.57 12.30
N THR A 162 -3.00 3.65 12.72
CA THR A 162 -3.35 2.60 13.70
C THR A 162 -3.78 3.18 15.05
N LYS A 163 -3.12 4.21 15.54
CA LYS A 163 -3.42 4.83 16.86
C LYS A 163 -4.75 5.56 16.89
N HIS A 164 -5.32 5.92 15.75
CA HIS A 164 -6.65 6.55 15.66
C HIS A 164 -7.78 5.53 15.47
N LEU A 165 -7.54 4.26 15.80
CA LEU A 165 -8.50 3.15 15.68
C LEU A 165 -9.07 2.79 17.08
#